data_cc7a19de27c37b4bc1d6ce55e14c91d6
#
_entry.id   cc7a19de27c37b4bc1d6ce55e14c91d6
#
_cell.length_a   1.000
_cell.length_b   1.000
_cell.length_c   1.000
_cell.angle_alpha   90.00
_cell.angle_beta   90.00
_cell.angle_gamma   90.00
#
_symmetry.space_group_name_H-M   'P 1'
#
loop_
_entity.id
_entity.type
_entity.pdbx_description
1 polymer ?
#
loop_
_entity_poly.entity_id
_entity_poly.type
_entity_poly.pdbx_seq_one_letter_code
_entity_poly.pdbx_strand_id
1 'polypeptide(L)'
;MYKIIDGKEVSASVRNEIKAEVEKLKEQGKKTGLAVVIVGNNPASRVYVNNKKKGCEEVGMESFEYALSEETTTEELLELVEKLNNDDNVDGILCQLPLPKQIDEKKVLNAIVPHKDVDAFHPVNTGHIMIGDHSFLPCTPAGIMEMLKYYDISVEGKECVVIGRSNIVGKPMAMLLLGQNGTVTICHSRTKDLAEVTRRADILVAAVGIAYFVKEDMVKDGAVVIDVGMNRNSKGKLCGDVDFENVKDKCSFITPVPGGVGPMTITMLLKKTLTASKQHFNKQTKSTGHSEE
;
A
#
# COMPACT_ATOMS: atom_id res chain seq x y z
N MET A 1 -28.35 9.08 2.50
CA MET A 1 -27.31 9.65 3.42
C MET A 1 -26.07 8.77 3.29
N TYR A 2 -24.95 9.35 2.89
CA TYR A 2 -23.67 8.61 2.74
C TYR A 2 -22.99 8.39 4.10
N LYS A 3 -22.10 7.40 4.16
CA LYS A 3 -21.19 7.15 5.29
C LYS A 3 -19.75 7.42 4.85
N ILE A 4 -18.97 8.00 5.74
CA ILE A 4 -17.54 8.20 5.52
C ILE A 4 -16.80 6.91 5.86
N ILE A 5 -15.90 6.47 4.98
CA ILE A 5 -14.89 5.46 5.28
C ILE A 5 -13.67 6.20 5.86
N ASP A 6 -13.57 6.27 7.19
CA ASP A 6 -12.47 6.96 7.87
C ASP A 6 -11.23 6.06 7.97
N GLY A 7 -10.25 6.31 7.10
CA GLY A 7 -9.00 5.57 7.09
C GLY A 7 -8.12 5.80 8.32
N LYS A 8 -8.32 6.89 9.07
CA LYS A 8 -7.60 7.13 10.33
C LYS A 8 -8.11 6.20 11.42
N GLU A 9 -9.43 6.03 11.51
CA GLU A 9 -10.05 5.10 12.46
C GLU A 9 -9.58 3.66 12.21
N VAL A 10 -9.67 3.20 10.95
CA VAL A 10 -9.21 1.85 10.56
C VAL A 10 -7.71 1.69 10.80
N SER A 11 -6.91 2.70 10.44
CA SER A 11 -5.47 2.71 10.69
C SER A 11 -5.13 2.55 12.17
N ALA A 12 -5.82 3.28 13.05
CA ALA A 12 -5.60 3.19 14.50
C ALA A 12 -5.93 1.79 15.04
N SER A 13 -7.06 1.20 14.62
CA SER A 13 -7.45 -0.17 14.99
C SER A 13 -6.38 -1.18 14.59
N VAL A 14 -5.96 -1.17 13.31
CA VAL A 14 -4.95 -2.11 12.78
C VAL A 14 -3.58 -1.90 13.43
N ARG A 15 -3.18 -0.67 13.74
CA ARG A 15 -1.90 -0.40 14.43
C ARG A 15 -1.90 -0.94 15.86
N ASN A 16 -3.02 -0.88 16.56
CA ASN A 16 -3.14 -1.50 17.90
C ASN A 16 -2.94 -3.02 17.83
N GLU A 17 -3.51 -3.68 16.81
CA GLU A 17 -3.28 -5.11 16.58
C GLU A 17 -1.79 -5.40 16.28
N ILE A 18 -1.18 -4.60 15.39
CA ILE A 18 0.24 -4.73 15.04
C ILE A 18 1.12 -4.57 16.29
N LYS A 19 0.86 -3.56 17.12
CA LYS A 19 1.61 -3.28 18.34
C LYS A 19 1.57 -4.47 19.31
N ALA A 20 0.39 -5.03 19.53
CA ALA A 20 0.24 -6.20 20.40
C ALA A 20 1.03 -7.41 19.89
N GLU A 21 1.05 -7.64 18.58
CA GLU A 21 1.79 -8.75 17.98
C GLU A 21 3.32 -8.52 17.96
N VAL A 22 3.76 -7.28 17.76
CA VAL A 22 5.19 -6.89 17.86
C VAL A 22 5.70 -7.12 19.28
N GLU A 23 4.92 -6.76 20.30
CA GLU A 23 5.31 -6.99 21.70
C GLU A 23 5.43 -8.48 22.02
N LYS A 24 4.52 -9.33 21.53
CA LYS A 24 4.62 -10.80 21.66
C LYS A 24 5.91 -11.35 21.02
N LEU A 25 6.30 -10.87 19.85
CA LEU A 25 7.57 -11.28 19.21
C LEU A 25 8.77 -10.85 20.05
N LYS A 26 8.72 -9.63 20.58
CA LYS A 26 9.79 -9.07 21.43
C LYS A 26 9.96 -9.86 22.72
N GLU A 27 8.87 -10.31 23.37
CA GLU A 27 8.91 -11.21 24.53
C GLU A 27 9.58 -12.56 24.20
N GLN A 28 9.51 -13.00 22.94
CA GLN A 28 10.18 -14.19 22.42
C GLN A 28 11.63 -13.91 21.94
N GLY A 29 12.15 -12.72 22.19
CA GLY A 29 13.50 -12.33 21.81
C GLY A 29 13.67 -11.84 20.36
N LYS A 30 12.58 -11.74 19.56
CA LYS A 30 12.63 -11.26 18.17
C LYS A 30 12.21 -9.78 18.08
N LYS A 31 13.10 -8.93 17.60
CA LYS A 31 12.80 -7.56 17.22
C LYS A 31 12.41 -7.52 15.75
N THR A 32 11.39 -6.73 15.44
CA THR A 32 10.92 -6.51 14.07
C THR A 32 11.57 -5.26 13.49
N GLY A 33 12.25 -5.36 12.36
CA GLY A 33 13.03 -4.30 11.76
C GLY A 33 12.62 -3.93 10.34
N LEU A 34 12.44 -2.62 10.06
CA LEU A 34 12.17 -2.06 8.74
C LEU A 34 13.33 -1.17 8.30
N ALA A 35 13.96 -1.51 7.18
CA ALA A 35 14.92 -0.65 6.50
C ALA A 35 14.20 0.25 5.48
N VAL A 36 14.41 1.55 5.59
CA VAL A 36 13.88 2.55 4.66
C VAL A 36 15.05 3.26 4.00
N VAL A 37 15.18 3.08 2.69
CA VAL A 37 16.21 3.71 1.88
C VAL A 37 15.62 4.92 1.17
N ILE A 38 16.26 6.06 1.27
CA ILE A 38 15.93 7.28 0.52
C ILE A 38 17.18 7.81 -0.18
N VAL A 39 17.05 8.17 -1.44
CA VAL A 39 18.14 8.75 -2.24
C VAL A 39 17.77 10.20 -2.58
N GLY A 40 18.69 11.12 -2.28
CA GLY A 40 18.50 12.55 -2.45
C GLY A 40 17.60 13.19 -1.37
N ASN A 41 17.27 14.47 -1.60
CA ASN A 41 16.62 15.33 -0.62
C ASN A 41 15.23 15.83 -1.05
N ASN A 42 14.45 15.03 -1.80
CA ASN A 42 13.10 15.41 -2.18
C ASN A 42 12.23 15.66 -0.93
N PRO A 43 11.69 16.88 -0.73
CA PRO A 43 10.95 17.20 0.50
C PRO A 43 9.70 16.35 0.71
N ALA A 44 9.01 15.98 -0.36
CA ALA A 44 7.83 15.12 -0.27
C ALA A 44 8.22 13.71 0.18
N SER A 45 9.28 13.12 -0.41
CA SER A 45 9.79 11.80 0.01
C SER A 45 10.24 11.82 1.47
N ARG A 46 10.88 12.90 1.92
CA ARG A 46 11.32 13.05 3.33
C ARG A 46 10.14 13.03 4.31
N VAL A 47 9.02 13.67 3.96
CA VAL A 47 7.80 13.63 4.79
C VAL A 47 7.28 12.19 4.92
N TYR A 48 7.27 11.42 3.83
CA TYR A 48 6.84 10.01 3.86
C TYR A 48 7.76 9.13 4.70
N VAL A 49 9.09 9.30 4.57
CA VAL A 49 10.08 8.57 5.40
C VAL A 49 9.88 8.88 6.88
N ASN A 50 9.74 10.16 7.25
CA ASN A 50 9.49 10.56 8.64
C ASN A 50 8.19 9.97 9.19
N ASN A 51 7.13 9.91 8.40
CA ASN A 51 5.86 9.30 8.82
C ASN A 51 5.98 7.78 9.00
N LYS A 52 6.77 7.09 8.17
CA LYS A 52 7.07 5.67 8.32
C LYS A 52 7.85 5.39 9.60
N LYS A 53 8.88 6.20 9.89
CA LYS A 53 9.66 6.13 11.12
C LYS A 53 8.77 6.27 12.36
N LYS A 54 7.94 7.33 12.41
CA LYS A 54 6.96 7.51 13.48
C LYS A 54 5.99 6.33 13.62
N GLY A 55 5.56 5.76 12.50
CA GLY A 55 4.71 4.58 12.51
C GLY A 55 5.42 3.36 13.11
N CYS A 56 6.70 3.13 12.82
CA CYS A 56 7.50 2.08 13.45
C CYS A 56 7.61 2.31 14.97
N GLU A 57 7.95 3.52 15.40
CA GLU A 57 8.06 3.92 16.81
C GLU A 57 6.74 3.66 17.56
N GLU A 58 5.59 4.02 16.96
CA GLU A 58 4.26 3.85 17.54
C GLU A 58 3.91 2.39 17.83
N VAL A 59 4.32 1.47 16.94
CA VAL A 59 4.02 0.04 17.07
C VAL A 59 5.16 -0.78 17.70
N GLY A 60 6.27 -0.13 18.07
CA GLY A 60 7.41 -0.79 18.74
C GLY A 60 8.37 -1.52 17.81
N MET A 61 8.38 -1.20 16.50
CA MET A 61 9.33 -1.71 15.51
C MET A 61 10.59 -0.88 15.45
N GLU A 62 11.73 -1.51 15.14
CA GLU A 62 12.96 -0.82 14.79
C GLU A 62 12.89 -0.24 13.36
N SER A 63 13.35 0.98 13.17
CA SER A 63 13.42 1.64 11.88
C SER A 63 14.84 2.03 11.56
N PHE A 64 15.38 1.46 10.48
CA PHE A 64 16.72 1.74 9.97
C PHE A 64 16.62 2.65 8.76
N GLU A 65 17.02 3.91 8.91
CA GLU A 65 17.01 4.88 7.81
C GLU A 65 18.37 4.94 7.13
N TYR A 66 18.37 4.76 5.81
CA TYR A 66 19.55 4.91 4.95
C TYR A 66 19.31 6.08 4.00
N ALA A 67 19.84 7.25 4.37
CA ALA A 67 19.77 8.47 3.57
C ALA A 67 21.02 8.56 2.69
N LEU A 68 20.86 8.36 1.40
CA LEU A 68 21.92 8.40 0.42
C LEU A 68 21.95 9.73 -0.33
N SER A 69 23.13 10.10 -0.85
CA SER A 69 23.33 11.28 -1.68
C SER A 69 22.50 11.21 -2.97
N GLU A 70 22.16 12.36 -3.56
CA GLU A 70 21.48 12.44 -4.85
C GLU A 70 22.36 11.91 -6.00
N GLU A 71 23.67 11.94 -5.84
CA GLU A 71 24.65 11.43 -6.80
C GLU A 71 24.85 9.91 -6.73
N THR A 72 24.21 9.23 -5.78
CA THR A 72 24.31 7.77 -5.64
C THR A 72 24.02 7.07 -6.96
N THR A 73 24.89 6.11 -7.30
CA THR A 73 24.76 5.28 -8.51
C THR A 73 23.85 4.07 -8.28
N THR A 74 23.45 3.42 -9.37
CA THR A 74 22.69 2.17 -9.27
C THR A 74 23.49 1.09 -8.55
N GLU A 75 24.78 0.99 -8.81
CA GLU A 75 25.70 -0.01 -8.26
C GLU A 75 25.85 0.15 -6.73
N GLU A 76 26.08 1.37 -6.24
CA GLU A 76 26.17 1.66 -4.81
C GLU A 76 24.86 1.32 -4.08
N LEU A 77 23.71 1.62 -4.69
CA LEU A 77 22.41 1.27 -4.12
C LEU A 77 22.16 -0.24 -4.11
N LEU A 78 22.59 -0.96 -5.14
CA LEU A 78 22.51 -2.43 -5.19
C LEU A 78 23.38 -3.09 -4.11
N GLU A 79 24.59 -2.56 -3.85
CA GLU A 79 25.45 -3.04 -2.76
C GLU A 79 24.78 -2.86 -1.40
N LEU A 80 24.09 -1.73 -1.18
CA LEU A 80 23.31 -1.53 0.07
C LEU A 80 22.15 -2.52 0.16
N VAL A 81 21.40 -2.70 -0.92
CA VAL A 81 20.27 -3.65 -0.95
C VAL A 81 20.74 -5.07 -0.64
N GLU A 82 21.90 -5.48 -1.19
CA GLU A 82 22.49 -6.80 -0.91
C GLU A 82 22.85 -6.95 0.58
N LYS A 83 23.44 -5.93 1.20
CA LYS A 83 23.71 -5.92 2.65
C LYS A 83 22.42 -6.07 3.47
N LEU A 84 21.38 -5.34 3.10
CA LEU A 84 20.07 -5.40 3.78
C LEU A 84 19.35 -6.74 3.58
N ASN A 85 19.50 -7.35 2.41
CA ASN A 85 18.98 -8.68 2.14
C ASN A 85 19.57 -9.74 3.10
N ASN A 86 20.84 -9.58 3.46
CA ASN A 86 21.59 -10.51 4.31
C ASN A 86 21.60 -10.11 5.80
N ASP A 87 20.97 -8.99 6.19
CA ASP A 87 20.91 -8.55 7.59
C ASP A 87 19.71 -9.17 8.30
N ASP A 88 19.96 -10.02 9.30
CA ASP A 88 18.93 -10.71 10.09
C ASP A 88 18.10 -9.77 10.98
N ASN A 89 18.57 -8.53 11.22
CA ASN A 89 17.80 -7.51 11.94
C ASN A 89 16.80 -6.79 11.03
N VAL A 90 16.92 -6.95 9.72
CA VAL A 90 16.02 -6.33 8.72
C VAL A 90 15.02 -7.35 8.21
N ASP A 91 13.77 -7.19 8.59
CA ASP A 91 12.68 -8.06 8.12
C ASP A 91 12.00 -7.50 6.86
N GLY A 92 11.99 -6.18 6.70
CA GLY A 92 11.44 -5.51 5.52
C GLY A 92 12.37 -4.46 4.95
N ILE A 93 12.40 -4.36 3.62
CA ILE A 93 13.17 -3.35 2.89
C ILE A 93 12.22 -2.52 2.04
N LEU A 94 12.37 -1.21 2.10
CA LEU A 94 11.64 -0.26 1.29
C LEU A 94 12.59 0.77 0.68
N CYS A 95 12.59 0.89 -0.65
CA CYS A 95 13.23 2.00 -1.35
C CYS A 95 12.17 3.07 -1.67
N GLN A 96 12.33 4.26 -1.07
CA GLN A 96 11.39 5.35 -1.24
C GLN A 96 11.42 5.91 -2.66
N LEU A 97 10.33 5.75 -3.39
CA LEU A 97 10.16 6.32 -4.74
C LEU A 97 9.69 7.79 -4.68
N PRO A 98 9.98 8.58 -5.72
CA PRO A 98 10.79 8.24 -6.89
C PRO A 98 12.29 8.26 -6.58
N LEU A 99 13.06 7.43 -7.31
CA LEU A 99 14.52 7.47 -7.28
C LEU A 99 15.06 8.53 -8.27
N PRO A 100 16.30 9.06 -8.07
CA PRO A 100 16.96 9.91 -9.05
C PRO A 100 17.11 9.24 -10.42
N LYS A 101 17.11 10.03 -11.50
CA LYS A 101 17.04 9.53 -12.88
C LYS A 101 18.20 8.63 -13.32
N GLN A 102 19.38 8.76 -12.70
CA GLN A 102 20.55 7.93 -12.99
C GLN A 102 20.43 6.51 -12.42
N ILE A 103 19.48 6.28 -11.50
CA ILE A 103 19.28 4.97 -10.88
C ILE A 103 18.28 4.16 -11.70
N ASP A 104 18.64 2.93 -12.03
CA ASP A 104 17.72 1.96 -12.61
C ASP A 104 16.77 1.41 -11.53
N GLU A 105 15.64 2.10 -11.35
CA GLU A 105 14.60 1.75 -10.36
C GLU A 105 14.20 0.28 -10.46
N LYS A 106 14.06 -0.23 -11.69
CA LYS A 106 13.63 -1.62 -11.90
C LYS A 106 14.68 -2.62 -11.40
N LYS A 107 15.97 -2.35 -11.64
CA LYS A 107 17.05 -3.21 -11.13
C LYS A 107 17.05 -3.22 -9.60
N VAL A 108 16.90 -2.04 -8.97
CA VAL A 108 16.89 -1.90 -7.51
C VAL A 108 15.71 -2.65 -6.89
N LEU A 109 14.49 -2.44 -7.38
CA LEU A 109 13.30 -3.12 -6.86
C LEU A 109 13.36 -4.64 -7.04
N ASN A 110 13.96 -5.11 -8.14
CA ASN A 110 14.15 -6.55 -8.38
C ASN A 110 15.30 -7.17 -7.58
N ALA A 111 16.20 -6.37 -7.01
CA ALA A 111 17.28 -6.85 -6.16
C ALA A 111 16.84 -7.11 -4.71
N ILE A 112 15.75 -6.51 -4.26
CA ILE A 112 15.18 -6.81 -2.94
C ILE A 112 14.63 -8.23 -2.95
N VAL A 113 15.07 -9.09 -2.03
CA VAL A 113 14.56 -10.47 -1.98
C VAL A 113 13.05 -10.49 -1.69
N PRO A 114 12.26 -11.34 -2.37
CA PRO A 114 10.78 -11.30 -2.29
C PRO A 114 10.21 -11.35 -0.88
N HIS A 115 10.85 -12.04 0.03
CA HIS A 115 10.39 -12.18 1.42
C HIS A 115 10.71 -10.98 2.33
N LYS A 116 11.51 -10.00 1.83
CA LYS A 116 11.76 -8.70 2.48
C LYS A 116 11.17 -7.52 1.70
N ASP A 117 10.58 -7.78 0.52
CA ASP A 117 9.90 -6.76 -0.31
C ASP A 117 8.51 -6.43 0.27
N VAL A 118 8.49 -5.58 1.27
CA VAL A 118 7.25 -5.22 1.98
C VAL A 118 6.34 -4.25 1.23
N ASP A 119 6.80 -3.67 0.12
CA ASP A 119 5.94 -2.94 -0.82
C ASP A 119 5.29 -3.85 -1.88
N ALA A 120 5.76 -5.11 -2.00
CA ALA A 120 5.29 -6.11 -2.96
C ALA A 120 5.39 -5.66 -4.43
N PHE A 121 6.50 -5.00 -4.80
CA PHE A 121 6.77 -4.56 -6.16
C PHE A 121 7.63 -5.55 -6.95
N HIS A 122 8.27 -6.49 -6.27
CA HIS A 122 9.06 -7.55 -6.90
C HIS A 122 8.16 -8.41 -7.80
N PRO A 123 8.61 -8.79 -9.02
CA PRO A 123 7.82 -9.59 -9.96
C PRO A 123 7.28 -10.91 -9.39
N VAL A 124 8.00 -11.55 -8.48
CA VAL A 124 7.55 -12.76 -7.77
C VAL A 124 6.31 -12.45 -6.93
N ASN A 125 6.35 -11.41 -6.10
CA ASN A 125 5.20 -11.01 -5.28
C ASN A 125 4.00 -10.59 -6.15
N THR A 126 4.26 -9.87 -7.25
CA THR A 126 3.22 -9.50 -8.23
C THR A 126 2.61 -10.75 -8.89
N GLY A 127 3.42 -11.76 -9.22
CA GLY A 127 2.95 -13.04 -9.75
C GLY A 127 2.06 -13.79 -8.75
N HIS A 128 2.45 -13.82 -7.49
CA HIS A 128 1.65 -14.42 -6.41
C HIS A 128 0.29 -13.75 -6.24
N ILE A 129 0.20 -12.42 -6.40
CA ILE A 129 -1.10 -11.71 -6.39
C ILE A 129 -1.99 -12.20 -7.53
N MET A 130 -1.43 -12.40 -8.72
CA MET A 130 -2.18 -12.83 -9.90
C MET A 130 -2.79 -14.23 -9.75
N ILE A 131 -2.09 -15.13 -9.05
CA ILE A 131 -2.56 -16.51 -8.83
C ILE A 131 -3.29 -16.71 -7.49
N GLY A 132 -3.43 -15.65 -6.68
CA GLY A 132 -4.13 -15.71 -5.40
C GLY A 132 -3.33 -16.35 -4.24
N ASP A 133 -2.06 -16.68 -4.44
CA ASP A 133 -1.14 -17.24 -3.44
C ASP A 133 -0.14 -16.18 -2.98
N HIS A 134 -0.58 -15.22 -2.19
CA HIS A 134 0.20 -14.06 -1.82
C HIS A 134 0.44 -13.94 -0.31
N SER A 135 1.70 -13.70 0.09
CA SER A 135 2.09 -13.27 1.45
C SER A 135 2.17 -11.75 1.55
N PHE A 136 2.58 -11.09 0.46
CA PHE A 136 2.71 -9.63 0.41
C PHE A 136 1.83 -9.03 -0.68
N LEU A 137 1.24 -7.90 -0.36
CA LEU A 137 0.36 -7.13 -1.23
C LEU A 137 0.84 -5.67 -1.29
N PRO A 138 0.71 -4.94 -2.39
CA PRO A 138 0.98 -3.50 -2.39
C PRO A 138 0.17 -2.78 -1.32
N CYS A 139 0.83 -1.86 -0.59
CA CYS A 139 0.28 -1.29 0.64
C CYS A 139 -1.05 -0.58 0.45
N THR A 140 -1.21 0.17 -0.63
CA THR A 140 -2.44 0.92 -0.91
C THR A 140 -3.62 -0.01 -1.21
N PRO A 141 -3.54 -0.97 -2.15
CA PRO A 141 -4.63 -1.95 -2.37
C PRO A 141 -4.97 -2.76 -1.12
N ALA A 142 -3.96 -3.22 -0.38
CA ALA A 142 -4.19 -3.95 0.87
C ALA A 142 -4.95 -3.10 1.91
N GLY A 143 -4.61 -1.82 2.01
CA GLY A 143 -5.30 -0.87 2.90
C GLY A 143 -6.76 -0.66 2.51
N ILE A 144 -7.06 -0.61 1.21
CA ILE A 144 -8.44 -0.51 0.72
C ILE A 144 -9.23 -1.76 1.09
N MET A 145 -8.67 -2.96 0.91
CA MET A 145 -9.34 -4.20 1.30
C MET A 145 -9.60 -4.25 2.82
N GLU A 146 -8.65 -3.79 3.64
CA GLU A 146 -8.83 -3.71 5.09
C GLU A 146 -9.96 -2.72 5.46
N MET A 147 -10.04 -1.57 4.77
CA MET A 147 -11.12 -0.60 4.98
C MET A 147 -12.48 -1.18 4.60
N LEU A 148 -12.61 -1.85 3.44
CA LEU A 148 -13.85 -2.51 3.03
C LEU A 148 -14.29 -3.55 4.07
N LYS A 149 -13.35 -4.35 4.56
CA LYS A 149 -13.59 -5.34 5.62
C LYS A 149 -14.06 -4.70 6.93
N TYR A 150 -13.40 -3.63 7.38
CA TYR A 150 -13.71 -2.93 8.63
C TYR A 150 -15.14 -2.36 8.64
N TYR A 151 -15.59 -1.84 7.49
CA TYR A 151 -16.95 -1.29 7.32
C TYR A 151 -17.98 -2.32 6.86
N ASP A 152 -17.64 -3.62 6.87
CA ASP A 152 -18.50 -4.73 6.46
C ASP A 152 -19.09 -4.54 5.04
N ILE A 153 -18.24 -4.04 4.12
CA ILE A 153 -18.59 -3.83 2.72
C ILE A 153 -18.20 -5.06 1.92
N SER A 154 -19.20 -5.88 1.55
CA SER A 154 -18.96 -7.07 0.73
C SER A 154 -18.60 -6.70 -0.70
N VAL A 155 -17.59 -7.39 -1.24
CA VAL A 155 -17.17 -7.32 -2.65
C VAL A 155 -17.85 -8.43 -3.48
N GLU A 156 -18.28 -9.51 -2.82
CA GLU A 156 -18.86 -10.68 -3.50
C GLU A 156 -20.07 -10.32 -4.33
N GLY A 157 -20.03 -10.71 -5.61
CA GLY A 157 -21.10 -10.45 -6.56
C GLY A 157 -21.27 -8.99 -7.00
N LYS A 158 -20.36 -8.09 -6.61
CA LYS A 158 -20.42 -6.66 -6.96
C LYS A 158 -19.73 -6.35 -8.28
N GLU A 159 -20.29 -5.39 -9.01
CA GLU A 159 -19.61 -4.74 -10.13
C GLU A 159 -18.57 -3.77 -9.57
N CYS A 160 -17.30 -4.08 -9.79
CA CYS A 160 -16.17 -3.29 -9.31
C CYS A 160 -15.48 -2.62 -10.49
N VAL A 161 -15.33 -1.30 -10.46
CA VAL A 161 -14.59 -0.56 -11.48
C VAL A 161 -13.38 0.11 -10.86
N VAL A 162 -12.21 -0.14 -11.44
CA VAL A 162 -10.95 0.50 -11.04
C VAL A 162 -10.52 1.45 -12.14
N ILE A 163 -10.49 2.76 -11.86
CA ILE A 163 -9.95 3.76 -12.78
C ILE A 163 -8.47 3.95 -12.48
N GLY A 164 -7.62 3.40 -13.36
CA GLY A 164 -6.17 3.38 -13.23
C GLY A 164 -5.62 1.97 -13.47
N ARG A 165 -4.40 1.89 -14.04
CA ARG A 165 -3.75 0.60 -14.36
C ARG A 165 -2.27 0.56 -14.01
N SER A 166 -1.88 1.29 -12.97
CA SER A 166 -0.51 1.25 -12.46
C SER A 166 -0.18 -0.13 -11.87
N ASN A 167 1.10 -0.48 -11.88
CA ASN A 167 1.56 -1.75 -11.29
C ASN A 167 1.46 -1.73 -9.76
N ILE A 168 1.45 -0.54 -9.15
CA ILE A 168 1.48 -0.37 -7.69
C ILE A 168 0.09 -0.24 -7.06
N VAL A 169 -0.94 0.15 -7.84
CA VAL A 169 -2.32 0.32 -7.33
C VAL A 169 -3.36 -0.34 -8.24
N GLY A 170 -3.52 0.13 -9.48
CA GLY A 170 -4.68 -0.24 -10.31
C GLY A 170 -4.78 -1.73 -10.60
N LYS A 171 -3.71 -2.33 -11.12
CA LYS A 171 -3.67 -3.77 -11.42
C LYS A 171 -3.82 -4.64 -10.16
N PRO A 172 -3.01 -4.44 -9.10
CA PRO A 172 -3.17 -5.24 -7.89
C PRO A 172 -4.55 -5.04 -7.23
N MET A 173 -5.11 -3.83 -7.23
CA MET A 173 -6.46 -3.58 -6.69
C MET A 173 -7.50 -4.42 -7.43
N ALA A 174 -7.44 -4.47 -8.75
CA ALA A 174 -8.35 -5.28 -9.55
C ALA A 174 -8.25 -6.78 -9.21
N MET A 175 -7.03 -7.29 -9.01
CA MET A 175 -6.84 -8.69 -8.63
C MET A 175 -7.35 -8.98 -7.23
N LEU A 176 -7.20 -8.06 -6.29
CA LEU A 176 -7.73 -8.25 -4.93
C LEU A 176 -9.26 -8.24 -4.89
N LEU A 177 -9.90 -7.36 -5.67
CA LEU A 177 -11.36 -7.34 -5.80
C LEU A 177 -11.87 -8.62 -6.49
N LEU A 178 -11.18 -9.09 -7.54
CA LEU A 178 -11.47 -10.36 -8.19
C LEU A 178 -11.34 -11.54 -7.21
N GLY A 179 -10.27 -11.57 -6.40
CA GLY A 179 -10.04 -12.60 -5.38
C GLY A 179 -11.10 -12.62 -4.27
N GLN A 180 -11.90 -11.55 -4.13
CA GLN A 180 -13.05 -11.48 -3.23
C GLN A 180 -14.39 -11.67 -3.97
N ASN A 181 -14.37 -12.35 -5.12
CA ASN A 181 -15.54 -12.69 -5.93
C ASN A 181 -16.25 -11.46 -6.54
N GLY A 182 -15.58 -10.33 -6.73
CA GLY A 182 -16.09 -9.18 -7.47
C GLY A 182 -15.97 -9.39 -8.99
N THR A 183 -16.89 -8.83 -9.75
CA THR A 183 -16.76 -8.68 -11.22
C THR A 183 -16.00 -7.40 -11.50
N VAL A 184 -14.81 -7.48 -12.10
CA VAL A 184 -13.88 -6.34 -12.14
C VAL A 184 -13.66 -5.81 -13.55
N THR A 185 -13.83 -4.51 -13.71
CA THR A 185 -13.46 -3.76 -14.92
C THR A 185 -12.34 -2.78 -14.61
N ILE A 186 -11.23 -2.81 -15.39
CA ILE A 186 -10.14 -1.84 -15.30
C ILE A 186 -10.31 -0.79 -16.39
N CYS A 187 -10.43 0.47 -16.00
CA CYS A 187 -10.48 1.62 -16.91
C CYS A 187 -9.15 2.39 -16.92
N HIS A 188 -8.88 3.03 -18.06
CA HIS A 188 -7.65 3.80 -18.26
C HIS A 188 -7.85 4.90 -19.31
N SER A 189 -6.82 5.67 -19.62
CA SER A 189 -6.86 6.81 -20.56
C SER A 189 -7.29 6.47 -21.99
N ARG A 190 -7.44 5.18 -22.35
CA ARG A 190 -7.91 4.71 -23.65
C ARG A 190 -9.30 4.10 -23.58
N THR A 191 -9.94 4.07 -22.41
CA THR A 191 -11.31 3.57 -22.24
C THR A 191 -12.27 4.54 -22.92
N LYS A 192 -13.11 4.02 -23.80
CA LYS A 192 -14.18 4.80 -24.43
C LYS A 192 -15.36 4.88 -23.46
N ASP A 193 -16.12 5.96 -23.56
CA ASP A 193 -17.36 6.17 -22.79
C ASP A 193 -17.21 5.86 -21.28
N LEU A 194 -16.11 6.39 -20.71
CA LEU A 194 -15.67 6.08 -19.35
C LEU A 194 -16.78 6.29 -18.32
N ALA A 195 -17.57 7.35 -18.43
CA ALA A 195 -18.67 7.63 -17.51
C ALA A 195 -19.76 6.55 -17.57
N GLU A 196 -20.03 5.96 -18.73
CA GLU A 196 -20.98 4.86 -18.87
C GLU A 196 -20.47 3.60 -18.16
N VAL A 197 -19.18 3.29 -18.31
CA VAL A 197 -18.56 2.14 -17.63
C VAL A 197 -18.58 2.34 -16.12
N THR A 198 -18.18 3.51 -15.63
CA THR A 198 -18.07 3.77 -14.19
C THR A 198 -19.42 3.84 -13.47
N ARG A 199 -20.49 4.31 -14.15
CA ARG A 199 -21.85 4.32 -13.58
C ARG A 199 -22.42 2.94 -13.28
N ARG A 200 -21.82 1.85 -13.77
CA ARG A 200 -22.26 0.49 -13.41
C ARG A 200 -21.70 0.02 -12.06
N ALA A 201 -20.67 0.71 -11.58
CA ALA A 201 -19.92 0.26 -10.40
C ALA A 201 -20.73 0.31 -9.11
N ASP A 202 -20.84 -0.83 -8.43
CA ASP A 202 -21.22 -0.88 -7.02
C ASP A 202 -20.06 -0.41 -6.13
N ILE A 203 -18.82 -0.74 -6.55
CA ILE A 203 -17.58 -0.29 -5.90
C ILE A 203 -16.71 0.38 -6.96
N LEU A 204 -16.48 1.68 -6.81
CA LEU A 204 -15.64 2.48 -7.70
C LEU A 204 -14.33 2.87 -6.99
N VAL A 205 -13.19 2.47 -7.56
CA VAL A 205 -11.87 2.86 -7.07
C VAL A 205 -11.22 3.83 -8.05
N ALA A 206 -10.97 5.06 -7.61
CA ALA A 206 -10.32 6.10 -8.41
C ALA A 206 -8.83 6.20 -8.05
N ALA A 207 -7.95 5.88 -9.02
CA ALA A 207 -6.50 5.84 -8.85
C ALA A 207 -5.77 6.38 -10.10
N VAL A 208 -6.12 7.61 -10.51
CA VAL A 208 -5.59 8.27 -11.73
C VAL A 208 -4.57 9.36 -11.43
N GLY A 209 -4.53 9.92 -10.22
CA GLY A 209 -3.66 11.01 -9.83
C GLY A 209 -4.03 12.34 -10.49
N ILE A 210 -5.31 12.59 -10.77
CA ILE A 210 -5.85 13.80 -11.36
C ILE A 210 -6.92 14.37 -10.45
N ALA A 211 -6.69 15.58 -9.94
CA ALA A 211 -7.61 16.24 -9.02
C ALA A 211 -9.03 16.37 -9.58
N TYR A 212 -10.01 15.92 -8.80
CA TYR A 212 -11.44 16.05 -9.12
C TYR A 212 -11.86 15.42 -10.47
N PHE A 213 -11.16 14.36 -10.89
CA PHE A 213 -11.41 13.67 -12.15
C PHE A 213 -12.79 12.99 -12.20
N VAL A 214 -13.15 12.28 -11.13
CA VAL A 214 -14.44 11.58 -11.02
C VAL A 214 -15.53 12.57 -10.65
N LYS A 215 -16.52 12.70 -11.53
CA LYS A 215 -17.66 13.60 -11.39
C LYS A 215 -18.94 12.84 -11.06
N GLU A 216 -19.98 13.59 -10.67
CA GLU A 216 -21.28 13.04 -10.30
C GLU A 216 -21.89 12.13 -11.38
N ASP A 217 -21.76 12.47 -12.64
CA ASP A 217 -22.26 11.70 -13.78
C ASP A 217 -21.51 10.39 -14.03
N MET A 218 -20.40 10.18 -13.34
CA MET A 218 -19.59 8.95 -13.41
C MET A 218 -19.91 7.95 -12.29
N VAL A 219 -20.79 8.29 -11.35
CA VAL A 219 -21.05 7.49 -10.16
C VAL A 219 -22.48 6.98 -10.13
N LYS A 220 -22.66 5.69 -9.82
CA LYS A 220 -23.95 5.03 -9.59
C LYS A 220 -24.55 5.49 -8.27
N ASP A 221 -25.86 5.66 -8.20
CA ASP A 221 -26.55 5.90 -6.94
C ASP A 221 -26.39 4.72 -5.98
N GLY A 222 -25.97 5.00 -4.75
CA GLY A 222 -25.67 4.00 -3.74
C GLY A 222 -24.29 3.34 -3.85
N ALA A 223 -23.43 3.77 -4.77
CA ALA A 223 -22.09 3.21 -4.91
C ALA A 223 -21.20 3.42 -3.68
N VAL A 224 -20.24 2.51 -3.50
CA VAL A 224 -19.09 2.69 -2.63
C VAL A 224 -17.97 3.35 -3.45
N VAL A 225 -17.46 4.50 -3.03
CA VAL A 225 -16.43 5.23 -3.76
C VAL A 225 -15.15 5.33 -2.93
N ILE A 226 -14.06 4.76 -3.47
CA ILE A 226 -12.73 4.75 -2.87
C ILE A 226 -11.83 5.70 -3.66
N ASP A 227 -11.43 6.79 -3.06
CA ASP A 227 -10.53 7.78 -3.65
C ASP A 227 -9.09 7.52 -3.17
N VAL A 228 -8.23 7.12 -4.11
CA VAL A 228 -6.80 6.86 -3.87
C VAL A 228 -5.95 8.11 -4.18
N GLY A 229 -6.55 9.11 -4.83
CA GLY A 229 -5.85 10.29 -5.29
C GLY A 229 -5.21 11.09 -4.14
N MET A 230 -3.98 11.55 -4.36
CA MET A 230 -3.29 12.50 -3.48
C MET A 230 -2.76 13.66 -4.32
N ASN A 231 -3.63 14.60 -4.61
CA ASN A 231 -3.33 15.76 -5.44
C ASN A 231 -3.27 17.04 -4.60
N ARG A 232 -2.81 18.11 -5.19
CA ARG A 232 -2.96 19.48 -4.67
C ARG A 232 -3.84 20.30 -5.61
N ASN A 233 -4.85 20.95 -5.06
CA ASN A 233 -5.69 21.85 -5.83
C ASN A 233 -4.98 23.20 -6.10
N SER A 234 -5.62 24.09 -6.84
CA SER A 234 -5.11 25.43 -7.17
C SER A 234 -4.74 26.32 -5.96
N LYS A 235 -5.28 25.99 -4.77
CA LYS A 235 -4.98 26.65 -3.49
C LYS A 235 -3.91 25.92 -2.68
N GLY A 236 -3.23 24.91 -3.25
CA GLY A 236 -2.22 24.09 -2.57
C GLY A 236 -2.75 23.08 -1.54
N LYS A 237 -4.06 22.99 -1.33
CA LYS A 237 -4.68 22.04 -0.40
C LYS A 237 -4.73 20.63 -1.00
N LEU A 238 -4.56 19.61 -0.14
CA LEU A 238 -4.72 18.21 -0.54
C LEU A 238 -6.16 17.95 -0.99
N CYS A 239 -6.29 17.23 -2.09
CA CYS A 239 -7.56 16.75 -2.63
C CYS A 239 -7.35 15.40 -3.34
N GLY A 240 -8.43 14.69 -3.57
CA GLY A 240 -8.45 13.40 -4.24
C GLY A 240 -8.67 13.48 -5.75
N ASP A 241 -8.84 12.30 -6.34
CA ASP A 241 -9.27 12.13 -7.72
C ASP A 241 -10.79 12.33 -7.87
N VAL A 242 -11.54 12.24 -6.77
CA VAL A 242 -13.01 12.38 -6.75
C VAL A 242 -13.41 13.80 -6.39
N ASP A 243 -14.40 14.35 -7.10
CA ASP A 243 -15.04 15.60 -6.76
C ASP A 243 -16.01 15.38 -5.57
N PHE A 244 -15.40 15.23 -4.38
CA PHE A 244 -16.05 14.75 -3.16
C PHE A 244 -17.37 15.47 -2.87
N GLU A 245 -17.38 16.81 -2.94
CA GLU A 245 -18.54 17.61 -2.56
C GLU A 245 -19.75 17.36 -3.47
N ASN A 246 -19.52 17.12 -4.76
CA ASN A 246 -20.58 16.88 -5.72
C ASN A 246 -20.96 15.38 -5.85
N VAL A 247 -20.09 14.46 -5.41
CA VAL A 247 -20.28 13.01 -5.54
C VAL A 247 -20.87 12.36 -4.29
N LYS A 248 -20.55 12.86 -3.10
CA LYS A 248 -20.84 12.23 -1.82
C LYS A 248 -22.31 11.85 -1.61
N ASP A 249 -23.25 12.70 -2.06
CA ASP A 249 -24.69 12.48 -1.85
C ASP A 249 -25.27 11.32 -2.70
N LYS A 250 -24.53 10.88 -3.73
CA LYS A 250 -24.84 9.68 -4.51
C LYS A 250 -24.34 8.39 -3.88
N CYS A 251 -23.40 8.47 -2.94
CA CYS A 251 -22.70 7.32 -2.39
C CYS A 251 -23.47 6.69 -1.22
N SER A 252 -23.30 5.38 -1.03
CA SER A 252 -23.57 4.72 0.25
C SER A 252 -22.37 4.90 1.19
N PHE A 253 -21.15 4.76 0.67
CA PHE A 253 -19.90 4.99 1.37
C PHE A 253 -18.91 5.74 0.48
N ILE A 254 -18.10 6.60 1.10
CA ILE A 254 -17.05 7.34 0.38
C ILE A 254 -15.84 7.62 1.28
N THR A 255 -14.62 7.52 0.72
CA THR A 255 -13.41 7.92 1.42
C THR A 255 -13.15 9.43 1.25
N PRO A 256 -12.76 10.15 2.31
CA PRO A 256 -12.32 11.54 2.20
C PRO A 256 -10.83 11.64 1.78
N VAL A 257 -10.43 12.77 1.19
CA VAL A 257 -9.02 13.11 1.00
C VAL A 257 -8.78 14.53 1.54
N PRO A 258 -7.92 14.67 2.58
CA PRO A 258 -7.16 13.64 3.30
C PRO A 258 -8.00 12.82 4.29
N GLY A 259 -7.43 11.70 4.76
CA GLY A 259 -7.98 10.91 5.86
C GLY A 259 -8.63 9.59 5.47
N GLY A 260 -8.77 9.30 4.17
CA GLY A 260 -9.21 8.01 3.64
C GLY A 260 -8.04 7.02 3.47
N VAL A 261 -7.69 6.71 2.21
CA VAL A 261 -6.70 5.67 1.87
C VAL A 261 -5.28 5.97 2.38
N GLY A 262 -4.86 7.24 2.42
CA GLY A 262 -3.48 7.62 2.76
C GLY A 262 -2.96 7.06 4.10
N PRO A 263 -3.67 7.17 5.22
CA PRO A 263 -3.26 6.59 6.50
C PRO A 263 -3.02 5.08 6.45
N MET A 264 -3.80 4.37 5.65
CA MET A 264 -3.72 2.91 5.53
C MET A 264 -2.45 2.44 4.84
N THR A 265 -1.89 3.22 3.91
CA THR A 265 -0.66 2.84 3.19
C THR A 265 0.51 2.57 4.16
N ILE A 266 0.72 3.47 5.13
CA ILE A 266 1.76 3.29 6.15
C ILE A 266 1.42 2.12 7.08
N THR A 267 0.18 2.03 7.51
CA THR A 267 -0.29 0.96 8.40
C THR A 267 -0.10 -0.42 7.78
N MET A 268 -0.39 -0.56 6.48
CA MET A 268 -0.17 -1.82 5.77
C MET A 268 1.31 -2.14 5.57
N LEU A 269 2.17 -1.15 5.41
CA LEU A 269 3.61 -1.35 5.42
C LEU A 269 4.07 -1.98 6.75
N LEU A 270 3.63 -1.44 7.88
CA LEU A 270 3.94 -1.99 9.20
C LEU A 270 3.40 -3.42 9.37
N LYS A 271 2.15 -3.68 8.94
CA LYS A 271 1.53 -5.02 8.99
C LYS A 271 2.34 -6.05 8.20
N LYS A 272 2.89 -5.66 7.05
CA LYS A 272 3.71 -6.55 6.22
C LYS A 272 5.10 -6.76 6.77
N THR A 273 5.72 -5.72 7.34
CA THR A 273 6.99 -5.86 8.06
C THR A 273 6.84 -6.84 9.22
N LEU A 274 5.73 -6.79 9.96
CA LEU A 274 5.40 -7.79 10.98
C LEU A 274 5.23 -9.20 10.39
N THR A 275 4.55 -9.31 9.25
CA THR A 275 4.37 -10.60 8.55
C THR A 275 5.73 -11.19 8.15
N ALA A 276 6.61 -10.38 7.57
CA ALA A 276 7.98 -10.78 7.22
C ALA A 276 8.77 -11.22 8.45
N SER A 277 8.69 -10.47 9.55
CA SER A 277 9.35 -10.81 10.82
C SER A 277 8.89 -12.15 11.37
N LYS A 278 7.58 -12.42 11.38
CA LYS A 278 7.02 -13.71 11.80
C LYS A 278 7.51 -14.87 10.91
N GLN A 279 7.55 -14.68 9.59
CA GLN A 279 8.05 -15.68 8.66
C GLN A 279 9.54 -15.97 8.87
N HIS A 280 10.34 -14.93 9.10
CA HIS A 280 11.75 -15.03 9.37
C HIS A 280 12.03 -15.79 10.69
N PHE A 281 11.36 -15.37 11.76
CA PHE A 281 11.46 -16.02 13.07
C PHE A 281 11.09 -17.50 13.03
N ASN A 282 9.99 -17.86 12.37
CA ASN A 282 9.55 -19.25 12.24
C ASN A 282 10.53 -20.13 11.43
N LYS A 283 11.26 -19.55 10.47
CA LYS A 283 12.31 -20.28 9.72
C LYS A 283 13.53 -20.55 10.61
N GLN A 284 13.96 -19.55 11.39
CA GLN A 284 15.10 -19.68 12.30
C GLN A 284 14.85 -20.76 13.39
N THR A 285 13.66 -20.75 14.01
CA THR A 285 13.31 -21.72 15.06
C THR A 285 13.20 -23.14 14.53
N LYS A 286 12.78 -23.35 13.28
CA LYS A 286 12.76 -24.68 12.64
C LYS A 286 14.15 -25.18 12.29
N SER A 287 15.09 -24.31 11.91
CA SER A 287 16.46 -24.69 11.57
C SER A 287 17.28 -25.08 12.79
N THR A 288 17.00 -24.48 13.94
CA THR A 288 17.68 -24.81 15.22
C THR A 288 17.12 -26.06 15.90
N GLY A 289 15.85 -26.43 15.66
CA GLY A 289 15.22 -27.62 16.23
C GLY A 289 15.55 -28.95 15.51
N HIS A 290 16.26 -28.94 14.37
CA HIS A 290 16.67 -30.15 13.62
C HIS A 290 18.13 -30.54 13.88
N SER A 291 18.82 -29.87 14.79
CA SER A 291 20.21 -30.16 15.16
C SER A 291 20.35 -30.91 16.48
N GLU A 292 19.25 -31.39 17.08
CA GLU A 292 19.22 -32.12 18.35
C GLU A 292 18.64 -33.55 18.25
N GLU A 293 18.56 -34.14 17.05
CA GLU A 293 18.25 -35.57 16.86
C GLU A 293 19.42 -36.35 16.31
#